data_98fd17eddf3ed6633401a183f4798b4e
#
_entry.id   98fd17eddf3ed6633401a183f4798b4e
#
_cell.length_a   1.000
_cell.length_b   1.000
_cell.length_c   1.000
_cell.angle_alpha   90.00
_cell.angle_beta   90.00
_cell.angle_gamma   90.00
#
_symmetry.space_group_name_H-M   'P 1'
#
loop_
_entity.id
_entity.type
_entity.pdbx_description
1 polymer ?
#
loop_
_entity_poly.entity_id
_entity_poly.type
_entity_poly.pdbx_seq_one_letter_code
_entity_poly.pdbx_strand_id
1 'polypeptide(L)'
;MTAVYGQSKGLRAPPGEQPVLHEIVQQVSPQRLESDVKKLVKFGTRHTLSETKSKTRGIGAARAWIQSEFEQISQDCDTCLEVKRQIWVVEGEERIPGPTEIVNVLAIQRGATDPDRYVVITGDIDSRVSDVMDAKSDSPGANDNA
;
A
#
# COMPACT_ATOMS: atom_id res chain seq x y z
N MET A 1 -9.40 35.32 -12.14
CA MET A 1 -9.57 34.25 -13.14
C MET A 1 -10.11 33.05 -12.41
N THR A 2 -11.40 32.77 -12.56
CA THR A 2 -12.09 31.65 -11.90
C THR A 2 -11.89 30.44 -12.80
N ALA A 3 -11.15 29.44 -12.31
CA ALA A 3 -10.99 28.16 -13.01
C ALA A 3 -12.36 27.46 -13.05
N VAL A 4 -12.98 27.41 -14.21
CA VAL A 4 -14.17 26.60 -14.46
C VAL A 4 -13.69 25.15 -14.57
N TYR A 5 -13.82 24.39 -13.49
CA TYR A 5 -13.70 22.93 -13.55
C TYR A 5 -14.83 22.41 -14.42
N GLY A 6 -14.50 21.98 -15.61
CA GLY A 6 -15.41 21.28 -16.50
C GLY A 6 -15.82 19.96 -15.86
N GLN A 7 -16.97 19.95 -15.22
CA GLN A 7 -17.54 18.72 -14.66
C GLN A 7 -18.01 17.86 -15.84
N SER A 8 -17.36 16.72 -16.08
CA SER A 8 -17.92 15.71 -16.97
C SER A 8 -19.29 15.29 -16.42
N LYS A 9 -20.31 15.31 -17.27
CA LYS A 9 -21.70 14.95 -16.89
C LYS A 9 -21.81 13.57 -16.25
N GLY A 10 -20.81 12.68 -16.43
CA GLY A 10 -20.77 11.33 -15.87
C GLY A 10 -20.45 11.22 -14.37
N LEU A 11 -19.81 12.24 -13.78
CA LEU A 11 -19.39 12.19 -12.36
C LEU A 11 -20.49 12.57 -11.35
N ARG A 12 -21.70 12.87 -11.81
CA ARG A 12 -22.82 13.31 -10.96
C ARG A 12 -23.85 12.22 -10.66
N ALA A 13 -23.84 11.13 -11.39
CA ALA A 13 -24.80 10.06 -11.17
C ALA A 13 -24.40 9.23 -9.94
N PRO A 14 -25.36 8.78 -9.12
CA PRO A 14 -25.10 7.82 -8.05
C PRO A 14 -24.40 6.57 -8.57
N PRO A 15 -23.59 5.86 -7.74
CA PRO A 15 -22.89 4.64 -8.18
C PRO A 15 -23.77 3.60 -8.87
N GLY A 16 -25.04 3.46 -8.44
CA GLY A 16 -26.00 2.57 -9.05
C GLY A 16 -26.43 2.97 -10.47
N GLU A 17 -26.23 4.24 -10.85
CA GLU A 17 -26.49 4.75 -12.19
C GLU A 17 -25.22 4.81 -13.07
N GLN A 18 -24.08 4.40 -12.50
CA GLN A 18 -22.79 4.31 -13.18
C GLN A 18 -22.36 2.83 -13.26
N PRO A 19 -22.76 2.08 -14.28
CA PRO A 19 -22.50 0.64 -14.37
C PRO A 19 -21.03 0.27 -14.17
N VAL A 20 -20.10 1.03 -14.75
CA VAL A 20 -18.66 0.78 -14.64
C VAL A 20 -18.17 0.91 -13.19
N LEU A 21 -18.64 1.92 -12.46
CA LEU A 21 -18.25 2.07 -11.04
C LEU A 21 -18.85 0.95 -10.19
N HIS A 22 -20.07 0.55 -10.49
CA HIS A 22 -20.73 -0.57 -9.81
C HIS A 22 -19.99 -1.90 -10.05
N GLU A 23 -19.61 -2.15 -11.30
CA GLU A 23 -18.80 -3.33 -11.67
C GLU A 23 -17.45 -3.34 -10.93
N ILE A 24 -16.73 -2.21 -10.85
CA ILE A 24 -15.48 -2.10 -10.13
C ILE A 24 -15.69 -2.44 -8.64
N VAL A 25 -16.72 -1.88 -8.01
CA VAL A 25 -17.01 -2.15 -6.59
C VAL A 25 -17.36 -3.62 -6.36
N GLN A 26 -18.10 -4.25 -7.27
CA GLN A 26 -18.44 -5.68 -7.17
C GLN A 26 -17.25 -6.62 -7.34
N GLN A 27 -16.17 -6.18 -7.95
CA GLN A 27 -14.94 -6.97 -8.10
C GLN A 27 -14.11 -7.02 -6.80
N VAL A 28 -14.40 -6.18 -5.82
CA VAL A 28 -13.72 -6.23 -4.53
C VAL A 28 -14.13 -7.51 -3.79
N SER A 29 -13.15 -8.36 -3.50
CA SER A 29 -13.37 -9.63 -2.81
C SER A 29 -13.17 -9.49 -1.30
N PRO A 30 -14.23 -9.63 -0.48
CA PRO A 30 -14.09 -9.64 0.97
C PRO A 30 -13.16 -10.74 1.47
N GLN A 31 -13.16 -11.90 0.82
CA GLN A 31 -12.30 -13.03 1.16
C GLN A 31 -10.84 -12.73 0.89
N ARG A 32 -10.54 -11.99 -0.19
CA ARG A 32 -9.19 -11.53 -0.48
C ARG A 32 -8.72 -10.54 0.59
N LEU A 33 -9.53 -9.54 0.93
CA LEU A 33 -9.22 -8.57 1.99
C LEU A 33 -8.97 -9.25 3.33
N GLU A 34 -9.82 -10.20 3.72
CA GLU A 34 -9.62 -10.98 4.95
C GLU A 34 -8.29 -11.78 4.93
N SER A 35 -7.96 -12.38 3.79
CA SER A 35 -6.70 -13.11 3.60
C SER A 35 -5.49 -12.19 3.75
N ASP A 36 -5.54 -11.01 3.15
CA ASP A 36 -4.46 -10.03 3.18
C ASP A 36 -4.25 -9.48 4.59
N VAL A 37 -5.32 -9.15 5.32
CA VAL A 37 -5.26 -8.77 6.75
C VAL A 37 -4.64 -9.88 7.58
N LYS A 38 -5.10 -11.12 7.41
CA LYS A 38 -4.52 -12.30 8.11
C LYS A 38 -3.03 -12.49 7.77
N LYS A 39 -2.63 -12.21 6.55
CA LYS A 39 -1.23 -12.30 6.14
C LYS A 39 -0.39 -11.23 6.81
N LEU A 40 -0.85 -9.99 6.85
CA LEU A 40 -0.17 -8.88 7.53
C LEU A 40 -0.02 -9.16 9.03
N VAL A 41 -1.05 -9.67 9.70
CA VAL A 41 -1.02 -10.09 11.11
C VAL A 41 0.08 -11.14 11.37
N LYS A 42 0.26 -12.10 10.46
CA LYS A 42 1.24 -13.19 10.60
C LYS A 42 2.70 -12.73 10.60
N PHE A 43 2.99 -11.51 10.16
CA PHE A 43 4.35 -10.96 10.29
C PHE A 43 4.72 -10.56 11.72
N GLY A 44 3.80 -10.71 12.69
CA GLY A 44 4.00 -10.41 14.11
C GLY A 44 4.08 -8.91 14.36
N THR A 45 5.20 -8.29 14.04
CA THR A 45 5.35 -6.83 14.01
C THR A 45 5.73 -6.36 12.62
N ARG A 46 5.26 -5.16 12.27
CA ARG A 46 5.70 -4.44 11.08
C ARG A 46 6.24 -3.07 11.43
N HIS A 47 6.74 -2.94 12.67
CA HIS A 47 7.39 -1.72 13.14
C HIS A 47 8.53 -1.31 12.19
N THR A 48 8.67 -0.03 11.90
CA THR A 48 9.68 0.51 10.97
C THR A 48 11.11 0.08 11.31
N LEU A 49 11.44 -0.04 12.61
CA LEU A 49 12.74 -0.50 13.12
C LEU A 49 12.83 -2.02 13.32
N SER A 50 11.80 -2.79 12.91
CA SER A 50 11.80 -4.23 13.11
C SER A 50 12.70 -4.97 12.11
N GLU A 51 12.75 -6.28 12.25
CA GLU A 51 13.56 -7.19 11.42
C GLU A 51 13.33 -6.99 9.91
N THR A 52 14.42 -6.80 9.17
CA THR A 52 14.39 -6.56 7.71
C THR A 52 14.90 -7.76 6.88
N LYS A 53 15.57 -8.74 7.50
CA LYS A 53 16.17 -9.89 6.81
C LYS A 53 15.33 -11.17 6.90
N SER A 54 14.44 -11.26 7.87
CA SER A 54 13.52 -12.38 8.00
C SER A 54 12.57 -12.45 6.80
N LYS A 55 12.22 -13.66 6.39
CA LYS A 55 11.21 -13.91 5.35
C LYS A 55 9.78 -14.04 5.90
N THR A 56 9.65 -14.14 7.22
CA THR A 56 8.37 -14.48 7.87
C THR A 56 7.95 -13.48 8.94
N ARG A 57 8.83 -12.57 9.36
CA ARG A 57 8.56 -11.61 10.44
C ARG A 57 9.14 -10.24 10.12
N GLY A 58 8.52 -9.20 10.67
CA GLY A 58 9.00 -7.84 10.61
C GLY A 58 8.63 -7.11 9.33
N ILE A 59 9.04 -5.83 9.29
CA ILE A 59 8.74 -4.93 8.18
C ILE A 59 9.35 -5.39 6.85
N GLY A 60 10.51 -6.03 6.88
CA GLY A 60 11.17 -6.55 5.69
C GLY A 60 10.35 -7.64 5.00
N ALA A 61 9.78 -8.58 5.79
CA ALA A 61 8.92 -9.63 5.27
C ALA A 61 7.62 -9.08 4.68
N ALA A 62 7.01 -8.08 5.34
CA ALA A 62 5.81 -7.43 4.84
C ALA A 62 6.05 -6.70 3.50
N ARG A 63 7.14 -5.91 3.42
CA ARG A 63 7.55 -5.22 2.18
C ARG A 63 7.79 -6.20 1.03
N ALA A 64 8.47 -7.31 1.30
CA ALA A 64 8.74 -8.33 0.29
C ALA A 64 7.46 -9.01 -0.18
N TRP A 65 6.52 -9.30 0.72
CA TRP A 65 5.24 -9.87 0.37
C TRP A 65 4.40 -8.91 -0.49
N ILE A 66 4.24 -7.65 -0.08
CA ILE A 66 3.48 -6.65 -0.86
C ILE A 66 4.08 -6.48 -2.26
N GLN A 67 5.40 -6.44 -2.36
CA GLN A 67 6.06 -6.39 -3.67
C GLN A 67 5.69 -7.61 -4.52
N SER A 68 5.73 -8.82 -3.95
CA SER A 68 5.38 -10.03 -4.70
C SER A 68 3.91 -10.07 -5.13
N GLU A 69 2.99 -9.51 -4.31
CA GLU A 69 1.58 -9.38 -4.69
C GLU A 69 1.40 -8.42 -5.88
N PHE A 70 2.08 -7.27 -5.88
CA PHE A 70 2.04 -6.35 -7.00
C PHE A 70 2.70 -6.93 -8.27
N GLU A 71 3.79 -7.67 -8.12
CA GLU A 71 4.44 -8.36 -9.24
C GLU A 71 3.52 -9.45 -9.83
N GLN A 72 2.79 -10.19 -8.99
CA GLN A 72 1.81 -11.17 -9.44
C GLN A 72 0.65 -10.49 -10.17
N ILE A 73 0.08 -9.42 -9.62
CA ILE A 73 -0.97 -8.64 -10.28
C ILE A 73 -0.46 -8.12 -11.65
N SER A 74 0.79 -7.65 -11.70
CA SER A 74 1.38 -7.19 -12.96
C SER A 74 1.48 -8.31 -14.00
N GLN A 75 1.85 -9.52 -13.59
CA GLN A 75 1.87 -10.69 -14.48
C GLN A 75 0.46 -11.05 -14.99
N ASP A 76 -0.53 -11.02 -14.10
CA ASP A 76 -1.92 -11.36 -14.43
C ASP A 76 -2.55 -10.37 -15.41
N CYS A 77 -2.02 -9.15 -15.51
CA CYS A 77 -2.48 -8.11 -16.44
C CYS A 77 -1.48 -7.80 -17.56
N ASP A 78 -0.67 -8.75 -17.97
CA ASP A 78 0.29 -8.62 -19.06
C ASP A 78 1.30 -7.47 -18.85
N THR A 79 1.90 -7.43 -17.66
CA THR A 79 2.90 -6.44 -17.24
C THR A 79 2.38 -4.99 -17.20
N CYS A 80 1.11 -4.82 -16.83
CA CYS A 80 0.46 -3.50 -16.77
C CYS A 80 1.01 -2.59 -15.67
N LEU A 81 1.74 -3.14 -14.66
CA LEU A 81 2.30 -2.38 -13.56
C LEU A 81 3.83 -2.35 -13.61
N GLU A 82 4.41 -1.18 -13.40
CA GLU A 82 5.81 -1.01 -13.03
C GLU A 82 5.91 -1.13 -11.50
N VAL A 83 6.51 -2.21 -11.00
CA VAL A 83 6.68 -2.43 -9.55
C VAL A 83 8.09 -2.07 -9.13
N LYS A 84 8.23 -1.23 -8.11
CA LYS A 84 9.54 -0.80 -7.60
C LYS A 84 9.53 -0.43 -6.12
N ARG A 85 10.72 -0.39 -5.54
CA ARG A 85 10.95 0.17 -4.20
C ARG A 85 11.53 1.57 -4.32
N GLN A 86 11.04 2.45 -3.48
CA GLN A 86 11.61 3.75 -3.23
C GLN A 86 12.23 3.73 -1.83
N ILE A 87 13.52 4.01 -1.74
CA ILE A 87 14.29 3.79 -0.51
C ILE A 87 15.01 5.09 -0.13
N TRP A 88 14.88 5.48 1.14
CA TRP A 88 15.68 6.53 1.77
C TRP A 88 16.29 6.01 3.06
N VAL A 89 17.44 6.52 3.41
CA VAL A 89 18.04 6.32 4.73
C VAL A 89 17.74 7.55 5.57
N VAL A 90 17.14 7.33 6.73
CA VAL A 90 16.85 8.35 7.74
C VAL A 90 17.58 7.99 9.01
N GLU A 91 18.13 8.98 9.70
CA GLU A 91 18.82 8.82 10.98
C GLU A 91 18.73 10.10 11.82
N GLY A 92 18.99 9.98 13.12
CA GLY A 92 19.08 11.12 14.01
C GLY A 92 17.74 11.74 14.41
N GLU A 93 16.63 11.10 14.11
CA GLU A 93 15.31 11.49 14.56
C GLU A 93 15.00 10.85 15.93
N GLU A 94 14.10 11.47 16.72
CA GLU A 94 13.71 10.98 18.04
C GLU A 94 13.33 9.50 18.03
N ARG A 95 12.63 9.05 17.00
CA ARG A 95 12.16 7.66 16.85
C ARG A 95 13.00 6.82 15.90
N ILE A 96 14.04 7.40 15.32
CA ILE A 96 14.96 6.73 14.37
C ILE A 96 16.38 7.10 14.78
N PRO A 97 16.89 6.51 15.87
CA PRO A 97 18.17 6.91 16.48
C PRO A 97 19.40 6.50 15.65
N GLY A 98 19.25 5.62 14.70
CA GLY A 98 20.33 5.15 13.82
C GLY A 98 19.90 5.00 12.38
N PRO A 99 20.85 4.77 11.45
CA PRO A 99 20.56 4.64 10.03
C PRO A 99 19.49 3.59 9.77
N THR A 100 18.37 4.00 9.21
CA THR A 100 17.20 3.16 8.97
C THR A 100 16.69 3.37 7.55
N GLU A 101 16.53 2.30 6.81
CA GLU A 101 15.92 2.35 5.49
C GLU A 101 14.39 2.51 5.60
N ILE A 102 13.88 3.62 5.14
CA ILE A 102 12.45 3.84 4.91
C ILE A 102 12.16 3.43 3.48
N VAL A 103 11.26 2.47 3.32
CA VAL A 103 10.98 1.85 2.02
C VAL A 103 9.49 1.92 1.70
N ASN A 104 9.16 2.54 0.58
CA ASN A 104 7.85 2.44 -0.04
C ASN A 104 7.87 1.39 -1.16
N VAL A 105 6.84 0.57 -1.24
CA VAL A 105 6.60 -0.33 -2.37
C VAL A 105 5.58 0.35 -3.29
N LEU A 106 5.96 0.54 -4.53
CA LEU A 106 5.17 1.26 -5.53
C LEU A 106 4.73 0.32 -6.63
N ALA A 107 3.45 0.40 -7.01
CA ALA A 107 2.91 -0.17 -8.23
C ALA A 107 2.36 0.97 -9.10
N ILE A 108 2.91 1.16 -10.26
CA ILE A 108 2.61 2.30 -11.14
C ILE A 108 1.96 1.77 -12.41
N GLN A 109 0.72 2.16 -12.65
CA GLN A 109 0.04 1.97 -13.93
C GLN A 109 0.08 3.28 -14.71
N ARG A 110 0.65 3.24 -15.91
CA ARG A 110 0.72 4.43 -16.77
C ARG A 110 -0.60 4.65 -17.49
N GLY A 111 -1.08 5.88 -17.45
CA GLY A 111 -2.26 6.29 -18.23
C GLY A 111 -1.99 6.25 -19.74
N ALA A 112 -2.97 5.80 -20.51
CA ALA A 112 -2.86 5.75 -21.97
C ALA A 112 -3.18 7.09 -22.65
N THR A 113 -4.04 7.92 -22.05
CA THR A 113 -4.53 9.18 -22.65
C THR A 113 -3.90 10.42 -22.04
N ASP A 114 -3.52 10.37 -20.76
CA ASP A 114 -2.91 11.49 -20.03
C ASP A 114 -1.84 10.95 -19.07
N PRO A 115 -0.67 10.56 -19.59
CA PRO A 115 0.38 9.89 -18.80
C PRO A 115 1.06 10.81 -17.78
N ASP A 116 0.90 12.12 -17.90
CA ASP A 116 1.49 13.11 -16.99
C ASP A 116 0.55 13.45 -15.82
N ARG A 117 -0.65 12.90 -15.81
CA ARG A 117 -1.62 13.08 -14.72
C ARG A 117 -1.56 11.89 -13.79
N TYR A 118 -1.32 12.15 -12.50
CA TYR A 118 -1.21 11.14 -11.47
C TYR A 118 -2.44 11.11 -10.57
N VAL A 119 -2.88 9.90 -10.25
CA VAL A 119 -3.75 9.59 -9.11
C VAL A 119 -2.94 8.74 -8.17
N VAL A 120 -2.79 9.15 -6.93
CA VAL A 120 -1.99 8.44 -5.91
C VAL A 120 -2.95 7.87 -4.86
N ILE A 121 -2.81 6.58 -4.59
CA ILE A 121 -3.49 5.87 -3.50
C ILE A 121 -2.39 5.35 -2.58
N THR A 122 -2.50 5.58 -1.28
CA THR A 122 -1.51 5.16 -0.29
C THR A 122 -2.17 4.37 0.83
N GLY A 123 -1.40 3.47 1.43
CA GLY A 123 -1.74 2.77 2.65
C GLY A 123 -0.48 2.54 3.49
N ASP A 124 -0.60 2.65 4.81
CA ASP A 124 0.51 2.43 5.73
C ASP A 124 0.58 0.94 6.07
N ILE A 125 1.73 0.33 5.84
CA ILE A 125 1.94 -1.10 6.11
C ILE A 125 2.54 -1.36 7.48
N ASP A 126 3.05 -0.34 8.13
CA ASP A 126 3.67 -0.49 9.44
C ASP A 126 2.63 -0.69 10.55
N SER A 127 3.11 -1.20 11.66
CA SER A 127 2.33 -1.37 12.89
C SER A 127 3.21 -1.18 14.10
N ARG A 128 2.64 -0.76 15.21
CA ARG A 128 3.36 -0.57 16.47
C ARG A 128 2.50 -0.88 17.69
N VAL A 129 3.13 -1.17 18.81
CA VAL A 129 2.51 -1.18 20.13
C VAL A 129 2.54 0.24 20.75
N SER A 130 2.03 0.38 21.96
CA SER A 130 1.99 1.68 22.65
C SER A 130 3.39 2.29 22.88
N ASP A 131 4.39 1.48 23.14
CA ASP A 131 5.79 1.91 23.15
C ASP A 131 6.27 2.09 21.71
N VAL A 132 6.50 3.33 21.33
CA VAL A 132 6.90 3.73 19.97
C VAL A 132 8.32 3.28 19.60
N MET A 133 9.10 2.75 20.55
CA MET A 133 10.45 2.23 20.32
C MET A 133 10.52 0.71 20.39
N ASP A 134 9.44 0.04 20.77
CA ASP A 134 9.38 -1.42 20.79
C ASP A 134 9.16 -2.00 19.39
N ALA A 135 10.26 -2.31 18.74
CA ALA A 135 10.28 -2.94 17.41
C ALA A 135 10.20 -4.48 17.45
N LYS A 136 10.05 -5.09 18.63
CA LYS A 136 10.14 -6.55 18.82
C LYS A 136 8.83 -7.21 19.20
N SER A 137 8.03 -6.57 20.04
CA SER A 137 6.74 -7.11 20.47
C SER A 137 5.77 -7.22 19.30
N ASP A 138 4.91 -8.23 19.38
CA ASP A 138 3.88 -8.40 18.36
C ASP A 138 2.92 -7.22 18.35
N SER A 139 2.71 -6.66 17.19
CA SER A 139 1.79 -5.57 16.91
C SER A 139 0.94 -5.91 15.68
N PRO A 140 -0.10 -6.73 15.88
CA PRO A 140 -0.85 -7.35 14.78
C PRO A 140 -1.76 -6.39 14.00
N GLY A 141 -1.96 -5.16 14.46
CA GLY A 141 -2.83 -4.18 13.80
C GLY A 141 -2.64 -4.16 12.27
N ALA A 142 -3.68 -4.49 11.53
CA ALA A 142 -3.63 -4.63 10.07
C ALA A 142 -4.96 -4.26 9.40
N ASN A 143 -5.81 -3.54 10.11
CA ASN A 143 -7.13 -3.08 9.65
C ASN A 143 -7.30 -1.57 9.78
N ASP A 144 -6.22 -0.85 9.95
CA ASP A 144 -6.23 0.61 9.92
C ASP A 144 -6.26 1.07 8.47
N ASN A 145 -5.18 1.27 7.80
CA ASN A 145 -5.16 1.62 6.38
C ASN A 145 -4.11 0.82 5.58
N ALA A 146 -3.75 -0.35 6.12
CA ALA A 146 -2.81 -1.26 5.48
C ALA A 146 -3.44 -2.07 4.34
#